data_8ccc01bfbcd015be56fd74e1f8d5dd3e
#
_entry.id   8ccc01bfbcd015be56fd74e1f8d5dd3e
#
_cell.length_a   1.000
_cell.length_b   1.000
_cell.length_c   1.000
_cell.angle_alpha   90.00
_cell.angle_beta   90.00
_cell.angle_gamma   90.00
#
_symmetry.space_group_name_H-M   'P 1'
#
loop_
_entity.id
_entity.type
_entity.pdbx_description
1 polymer ?
#
loop_
_entity_poly.entity_id
_entity_poly.type
_entity_poly.pdbx_seq_one_letter_code
_entity_poly.pdbx_strand_id
1 'polypeptide(L)'
;MNILLSHEVEDLPLDEALEEEIRRAVEKIGELYDVADAEVSITLTDDAHIHTLNREYRAVDRPTDVISFALNESEEPAIAGGPSVNILGDIVLSVERAAEQAADYGHSLRRELVFLTVHGMLHLLGYNHIEEAERLEMEEEQRQVMAALGVSRDGAAAGAENAGRGADTAPAEEKGGSDGKEA
;
A
#
# COMPACT_ATOMS: atom_id res chain seq x y z
N MET A 1 0.25 -15.94 8.68
CA MET A 1 1.55 -15.22 8.71
C MET A 1 1.75 -14.61 10.09
N ASN A 2 2.96 -14.63 10.64
CA ASN A 2 3.28 -13.90 11.87
C ASN A 2 3.71 -12.48 11.50
N ILE A 3 2.96 -11.46 11.95
CA ILE A 3 3.16 -10.07 11.57
C ILE A 3 3.51 -9.26 12.81
N LEU A 4 4.74 -8.77 12.86
CA LEU A 4 5.24 -7.87 13.90
C LEU A 4 5.04 -6.44 13.41
N LEU A 5 3.97 -5.78 13.83
CA LEU A 5 3.70 -4.38 13.50
C LEU A 5 4.09 -3.49 14.67
N SER A 6 4.96 -2.52 14.44
CA SER A 6 5.47 -1.58 15.44
C SER A 6 5.43 -0.14 14.95
N HIS A 7 5.46 0.80 15.91
CA HIS A 7 5.57 2.23 15.69
C HIS A 7 6.83 2.75 16.37
N GLU A 8 7.70 3.44 15.64
CA GLU A 8 8.93 4.04 16.17
C GLU A 8 8.73 5.47 16.67
N VAL A 9 7.61 6.09 16.31
CA VAL A 9 7.29 7.48 16.67
C VAL A 9 5.89 7.52 17.27
N GLU A 10 5.75 8.23 18.38
CA GLU A 10 4.45 8.59 18.96
C GLU A 10 3.76 9.65 18.07
N ASP A 11 2.46 9.78 18.16
CA ASP A 11 1.64 10.81 17.45
C ASP A 11 1.56 10.65 15.91
N LEU A 12 1.80 9.47 15.34
CA LEU A 12 1.47 9.21 13.95
C LEU A 12 -0.06 9.20 13.74
N PRO A 13 -0.57 9.71 12.60
CA PRO A 13 -2.00 9.77 12.30
C PRO A 13 -2.55 8.37 11.90
N LEU A 14 -2.42 7.43 12.80
CA LEU A 14 -2.78 6.02 12.61
C LEU A 14 -3.95 5.67 13.51
N ASP A 15 -4.85 4.87 13.00
CA ASP A 15 -5.93 4.25 13.75
C ASP A 15 -5.85 2.72 13.66
N GLU A 16 -6.51 2.03 14.59
CA GLU A 16 -6.56 0.57 14.64
C GLU A 16 -7.08 -0.04 13.32
N ALA A 17 -8.01 0.65 12.65
CA ALA A 17 -8.56 0.18 11.37
C ALA A 17 -7.53 0.20 10.24
N LEU A 18 -6.60 1.16 10.24
CA LEU A 18 -5.52 1.24 9.28
C LEU A 18 -4.48 0.14 9.52
N GLU A 19 -4.12 -0.10 10.78
CA GLU A 19 -3.23 -1.21 11.13
C GLU A 19 -3.80 -2.57 10.70
N GLU A 20 -5.10 -2.77 10.91
CA GLU A 20 -5.79 -3.99 10.48
C GLU A 20 -5.75 -4.16 8.94
N GLU A 21 -5.86 -3.07 8.18
CA GLU A 21 -5.73 -3.14 6.73
C GLU A 21 -4.31 -3.47 6.26
N ILE A 22 -3.29 -2.96 6.94
CA ILE A 22 -1.90 -3.33 6.69
C ILE A 22 -1.72 -4.84 6.95
N ARG A 23 -2.20 -5.34 8.08
CA ARG A 23 -2.17 -6.77 8.41
C ARG A 23 -2.89 -7.61 7.37
N ARG A 24 -4.09 -7.21 6.99
CA ARG A 24 -4.88 -7.89 5.94
C ARG A 24 -4.16 -7.93 4.60
N ALA A 25 -3.43 -6.86 4.23
CA ALA A 25 -2.65 -6.84 3.00
C ALA A 25 -1.51 -7.87 3.03
N VAL A 26 -0.81 -7.96 4.14
CA VAL A 26 0.27 -8.93 4.36
C VAL A 26 -0.26 -10.36 4.37
N GLU A 27 -1.37 -10.62 5.07
CA GLU A 27 -2.02 -11.94 5.10
C GLU A 27 -2.47 -12.38 3.71
N LYS A 28 -3.05 -11.46 2.93
CA LYS A 28 -3.46 -11.75 1.55
C LYS A 28 -2.29 -12.13 0.66
N ILE A 29 -1.15 -11.45 0.80
CA ILE A 29 0.08 -11.82 0.09
C ILE A 29 0.57 -13.19 0.56
N GLY A 30 0.53 -13.46 1.88
CA GLY A 30 0.87 -14.77 2.42
C GLY A 30 0.07 -15.93 1.81
N GLU A 31 -1.24 -15.69 1.57
CA GLU A 31 -2.11 -16.64 0.90
C GLU A 31 -1.78 -16.80 -0.60
N LEU A 32 -1.58 -15.69 -1.32
CA LEU A 32 -1.38 -15.69 -2.77
C LEU A 32 -0.04 -16.31 -3.19
N TYR A 33 0.99 -16.16 -2.35
CA TYR A 33 2.35 -16.62 -2.64
C TYR A 33 2.79 -17.85 -1.83
N ASP A 34 1.85 -18.50 -1.12
CA ASP A 34 2.09 -19.71 -0.34
C ASP A 34 3.19 -19.54 0.74
N VAL A 35 3.20 -18.38 1.40
CA VAL A 35 4.13 -18.04 2.49
C VAL A 35 3.37 -17.67 3.79
N ALA A 36 2.18 -18.26 3.98
CA ALA A 36 1.32 -17.96 5.13
C ALA A 36 1.91 -18.39 6.49
N ASP A 37 2.93 -19.20 6.51
CA ASP A 37 3.68 -19.63 7.70
C ASP A 37 4.90 -18.75 8.01
N ALA A 38 5.20 -17.80 7.14
CA ALA A 38 6.35 -16.91 7.30
C ALA A 38 6.13 -15.80 8.35
N GLU A 39 7.22 -15.15 8.73
CA GLU A 39 7.26 -13.98 9.60
C GLU A 39 7.74 -12.76 8.83
N VAL A 40 7.13 -11.60 9.11
CA VAL A 40 7.53 -10.30 8.59
C VAL A 40 7.40 -9.24 9.66
N SER A 41 8.35 -8.31 9.71
CA SER A 41 8.31 -7.12 10.56
C SER A 41 7.92 -5.90 9.72
N ILE A 42 7.02 -5.07 10.24
CA ILE A 42 6.60 -3.81 9.62
C ILE A 42 6.72 -2.71 10.67
N THR A 43 7.49 -1.69 10.37
CA THR A 43 7.68 -0.53 11.23
C THR A 43 7.09 0.71 10.56
N LEU A 44 6.17 1.37 11.25
CA LEU A 44 5.62 2.66 10.86
C LEU A 44 6.41 3.78 11.56
N THR A 45 6.89 4.74 10.78
CA THR A 45 7.80 5.78 11.29
C THR A 45 7.59 7.12 10.58
N ASP A 46 8.41 8.12 10.92
CA ASP A 46 8.46 9.44 10.28
C ASP A 46 9.59 9.54 9.24
N ASP A 47 9.64 10.69 8.57
CA ASP A 47 10.68 11.00 7.58
C ASP A 47 12.09 11.08 8.18
N ALA A 48 12.24 11.51 9.42
CA ALA A 48 13.55 11.68 10.06
C ALA A 48 14.20 10.32 10.36
N HIS A 49 13.40 9.36 10.83
CA HIS A 49 13.89 8.02 11.14
C HIS A 49 14.22 7.25 9.85
N ILE A 50 13.30 7.21 8.87
CA ILE A 50 13.53 6.49 7.62
C ILE A 50 14.66 7.11 6.80
N HIS A 51 14.89 8.44 6.87
CA HIS A 51 16.04 9.11 6.28
C HIS A 51 17.35 8.58 6.87
N THR A 52 17.40 8.40 8.20
CA THR A 52 18.58 7.84 8.87
C THR A 52 18.87 6.43 8.36
N LEU A 53 17.87 5.58 8.28
CA LEU A 53 18.00 4.22 7.73
C LEU A 53 18.44 4.22 6.26
N ASN A 54 17.85 5.08 5.43
CA ASN A 54 18.21 5.20 4.01
C ASN A 54 19.66 5.62 3.81
N ARG A 55 20.15 6.55 4.63
CA ARG A 55 21.54 6.99 4.61
C ARG A 55 22.51 5.89 5.10
N GLU A 56 22.17 5.18 6.17
CA GLU A 56 23.04 4.17 6.78
C GLU A 56 23.14 2.90 5.95
N TYR A 57 22.01 2.41 5.43
CA TYR A 57 21.94 1.11 4.76
C TYR A 57 22.02 1.19 3.23
N ARG A 58 21.61 2.31 2.63
CA ARG A 58 21.59 2.47 1.16
C ARG A 58 22.51 3.58 0.66
N ALA A 59 23.20 4.30 1.56
CA ALA A 59 24.04 5.46 1.24
C ALA A 59 23.30 6.59 0.49
N VAL A 60 21.98 6.72 0.70
CA VAL A 60 21.12 7.73 0.09
C VAL A 60 20.71 8.75 1.15
N ASP A 61 21.23 9.97 1.05
CA ASP A 61 21.00 11.05 2.02
C ASP A 61 19.70 11.82 1.75
N ARG A 62 18.59 11.13 1.82
CA ARG A 62 17.23 11.70 1.73
C ARG A 62 16.21 10.71 2.30
N PRO A 63 15.04 11.19 2.79
CA PRO A 63 13.95 10.29 3.18
C PRO A 63 13.38 9.56 1.96
N THR A 64 12.73 8.44 2.23
CA THR A 64 11.97 7.64 1.26
C THR A 64 10.62 7.25 1.89
N ASP A 65 9.71 6.75 1.11
CA ASP A 65 8.40 6.26 1.53
C ASP A 65 8.46 4.88 2.17
N VAL A 66 9.27 3.98 1.59
CA VAL A 66 9.43 2.59 2.04
C VAL A 66 10.88 2.13 1.91
N ILE A 67 11.32 1.31 2.86
CA ILE A 67 12.54 0.50 2.78
C ILE A 67 12.19 -0.93 3.14
N SER A 68 12.61 -1.89 2.34
CA SER A 68 12.51 -3.32 2.62
C SER A 68 13.90 -3.96 2.73
N PHE A 69 14.07 -4.87 3.68
CA PHE A 69 15.28 -5.66 3.92
C PHE A 69 14.92 -7.13 3.84
N ALA A 70 15.18 -7.77 2.71
CA ALA A 70 14.95 -9.20 2.54
C ALA A 70 16.01 -10.00 3.30
N LEU A 71 15.59 -10.94 4.15
CA LEU A 71 16.48 -11.78 4.96
C LEU A 71 16.66 -13.18 4.38
N ASN A 72 15.83 -13.59 3.47
CA ASN A 72 15.89 -14.90 2.81
C ASN A 72 16.78 -14.93 1.55
N GLU A 73 17.41 -13.80 1.18
CA GLU A 73 18.38 -13.71 0.07
C GLU A 73 19.82 -14.07 0.50
N SER A 74 20.07 -14.36 1.78
CA SER A 74 21.41 -14.71 2.23
C SER A 74 21.81 -16.11 1.72
N GLU A 75 22.93 -16.19 0.99
CA GLU A 75 23.57 -17.46 0.60
C GLU A 75 24.15 -18.24 1.80
N GLU A 76 23.96 -17.75 3.03
CA GLU A 76 24.43 -18.42 4.23
C GLU A 76 23.60 -19.70 4.49
N PRO A 77 24.26 -20.83 4.72
CA PRO A 77 23.55 -22.07 5.00
C PRO A 77 22.73 -21.93 6.28
N ALA A 78 21.46 -22.36 6.21
CA ALA A 78 20.58 -22.41 7.37
C ALA A 78 21.30 -23.04 8.58
N ILE A 79 21.23 -22.41 9.75
CA ILE A 79 21.83 -22.92 10.97
C ILE A 79 21.23 -24.28 11.27
N ALA A 80 22.04 -25.35 11.16
CA ALA A 80 21.58 -26.71 11.37
C ALA A 80 21.06 -26.87 12.82
N GLY A 81 19.74 -27.13 12.96
CA GLY A 81 19.07 -27.35 14.25
C GLY A 81 18.41 -26.12 14.86
N GLY A 82 18.38 -24.99 14.17
CA GLY A 82 17.53 -23.85 14.55
C GLY A 82 16.05 -24.12 14.23
N PRO A 83 15.10 -23.38 14.85
CA PRO A 83 13.70 -23.43 14.43
C PRO A 83 13.62 -22.99 12.97
N SER A 84 12.95 -23.76 12.13
CA SER A 84 12.72 -23.41 10.73
C SER A 84 11.61 -22.35 10.62
N VAL A 85 11.86 -21.15 11.13
CA VAL A 85 10.97 -19.99 10.90
C VAL A 85 11.39 -19.37 9.58
N ASN A 86 10.47 -19.29 8.66
CA ASN A 86 10.68 -18.59 7.40
C ASN A 86 10.52 -17.07 7.66
N ILE A 87 11.62 -16.35 7.88
CA ILE A 87 11.61 -14.92 8.09
C ILE A 87 11.81 -14.25 6.73
N LEU A 88 10.81 -13.54 6.24
CA LEU A 88 10.89 -12.82 4.95
C LEU A 88 11.79 -11.60 5.06
N GLY A 89 11.64 -10.82 6.14
CA GLY A 89 12.43 -9.63 6.36
C GLY A 89 11.67 -8.49 7.04
N ASP A 90 12.20 -7.27 6.88
CA ASP A 90 11.68 -6.07 7.50
C ASP A 90 11.22 -5.06 6.46
N ILE A 91 10.10 -4.37 6.74
CA ILE A 91 9.57 -3.25 5.96
C ILE A 91 9.45 -2.04 6.88
N VAL A 92 10.01 -0.92 6.48
CA VAL A 92 9.88 0.37 7.18
C VAL A 92 9.15 1.35 6.30
N LEU A 93 8.09 1.98 6.81
CA LEU A 93 7.20 2.89 6.09
C LEU A 93 7.21 4.28 6.74
N SER A 94 7.48 5.34 5.96
CA SER A 94 7.25 6.71 6.42
C SER A 94 5.78 7.07 6.22
N VAL A 95 5.08 7.30 7.34
CA VAL A 95 3.67 7.73 7.33
C VAL A 95 3.53 9.15 6.79
N GLU A 96 4.51 10.03 7.07
CA GLU A 96 4.53 11.40 6.55
C GLU A 96 4.66 11.40 5.02
N ARG A 97 5.61 10.62 4.49
CA ARG A 97 5.81 10.50 3.04
C ARG A 97 4.62 9.86 2.35
N ALA A 98 4.02 8.85 2.96
CA ALA A 98 2.80 8.24 2.46
C ALA A 98 1.63 9.24 2.43
N ALA A 99 1.52 10.13 3.42
CA ALA A 99 0.49 11.17 3.44
C ALA A 99 0.69 12.22 2.34
N GLU A 100 1.93 12.65 2.09
CA GLU A 100 2.28 13.56 0.99
C GLU A 100 1.92 12.94 -0.38
N GLN A 101 2.33 11.70 -0.62
CA GLN A 101 2.04 10.99 -1.88
C GLN A 101 0.54 10.76 -2.07
N ALA A 102 -0.18 10.40 -1.02
CA ALA A 102 -1.63 10.26 -1.06
C ALA A 102 -2.33 11.56 -1.50
N ALA A 103 -1.89 12.70 -0.97
CA ALA A 103 -2.39 14.01 -1.35
C ALA A 103 -2.07 14.35 -2.81
N ASP A 104 -0.85 14.12 -3.25
CA ASP A 104 -0.39 14.39 -4.62
C ASP A 104 -1.12 13.55 -5.66
N TYR A 105 -1.40 12.29 -5.36
CA TYR A 105 -2.12 11.36 -6.24
C TYR A 105 -3.64 11.37 -6.07
N GLY A 106 -4.17 12.13 -5.12
CA GLY A 106 -5.61 12.31 -4.92
C GLY A 106 -6.33 11.09 -4.35
N HIS A 107 -5.67 10.30 -3.49
CA HIS A 107 -6.28 9.17 -2.81
C HIS A 107 -6.05 9.21 -1.28
N SER A 108 -6.57 8.25 -0.54
CA SER A 108 -6.46 8.24 0.92
C SER A 108 -5.08 7.76 1.40
N LEU A 109 -4.63 8.27 2.57
CA LEU A 109 -3.45 7.75 3.28
C LEU A 109 -3.53 6.23 3.48
N ARG A 110 -4.71 5.72 3.83
CA ARG A 110 -5.00 4.30 4.01
C ARG A 110 -4.63 3.49 2.76
N ARG A 111 -5.07 3.95 1.59
CA ARG A 111 -4.74 3.31 0.31
C ARG A 111 -3.24 3.34 0.03
N GLU A 112 -2.58 4.46 0.33
CA GLU A 112 -1.14 4.60 0.11
C GLU A 112 -0.33 3.66 0.99
N LEU A 113 -0.62 3.59 2.29
CA LEU A 113 0.08 2.68 3.19
C LEU A 113 -0.13 1.20 2.83
N VAL A 114 -1.34 0.81 2.40
CA VAL A 114 -1.58 -0.53 1.85
C VAL A 114 -0.74 -0.77 0.59
N PHE A 115 -0.69 0.21 -0.33
CA PHE A 115 0.09 0.12 -1.56
C PHE A 115 1.60 -0.04 -1.28
N LEU A 116 2.15 0.77 -0.37
CA LEU A 116 3.56 0.69 0.03
C LEU A 116 3.87 -0.62 0.78
N THR A 117 2.93 -1.12 1.59
CA THR A 117 3.06 -2.43 2.23
C THR A 117 3.13 -3.55 1.19
N VAL A 118 2.23 -3.55 0.21
CA VAL A 118 2.24 -4.54 -0.89
C VAL A 118 3.55 -4.45 -1.67
N HIS A 119 4.02 -3.24 -1.98
CA HIS A 119 5.28 -2.99 -2.65
C HIS A 119 6.48 -3.58 -1.90
N GLY A 120 6.58 -3.28 -0.59
CA GLY A 120 7.63 -3.82 0.28
C GLY A 120 7.59 -5.35 0.37
N MET A 121 6.40 -5.93 0.51
CA MET A 121 6.22 -7.39 0.54
C MET A 121 6.68 -8.06 -0.75
N LEU A 122 6.37 -7.49 -1.92
CA LEU A 122 6.84 -8.03 -3.20
C LEU A 122 8.37 -8.01 -3.29
N HIS A 123 9.02 -6.96 -2.77
CA HIS A 123 10.48 -6.95 -2.65
C HIS A 123 11.01 -8.07 -1.76
N LEU A 124 10.37 -8.34 -0.60
CA LEU A 124 10.77 -9.45 0.27
C LEU A 124 10.57 -10.83 -0.38
N LEU A 125 9.70 -10.91 -1.40
CA LEU A 125 9.48 -12.11 -2.21
C LEU A 125 10.39 -12.19 -3.44
N GLY A 126 11.34 -11.24 -3.59
CA GLY A 126 12.35 -11.25 -4.66
C GLY A 126 11.95 -10.50 -5.93
N TYR A 127 10.80 -9.83 -5.96
CA TYR A 127 10.45 -8.95 -7.09
C TYR A 127 11.31 -7.70 -7.07
N ASN A 128 11.78 -7.28 -8.24
CA ASN A 128 12.61 -6.10 -8.42
C ASN A 128 12.05 -5.18 -9.51
N HIS A 129 12.61 -3.97 -9.62
CA HIS A 129 12.26 -3.02 -10.66
C HIS A 129 13.49 -2.32 -11.26
N ILE A 130 14.64 -3.03 -11.26
CA ILE A 130 15.91 -2.54 -11.81
C ILE A 130 15.86 -2.60 -13.33
N GLU A 131 15.47 -3.74 -13.89
CA GLU A 131 15.29 -3.92 -15.32
C GLU A 131 13.84 -3.63 -15.73
N GLU A 132 13.64 -3.17 -16.96
CA GLU A 132 12.30 -2.81 -17.49
C GLU A 132 11.31 -3.99 -17.41
N ALA A 133 11.76 -5.20 -17.70
CA ALA A 133 10.94 -6.40 -17.65
C ALA A 133 10.51 -6.73 -16.21
N GLU A 134 11.44 -6.66 -15.25
CA GLU A 134 11.19 -6.87 -13.82
C GLU A 134 10.22 -5.81 -13.28
N ARG A 135 10.40 -4.55 -13.67
CA ARG A 135 9.51 -3.46 -13.29
C ARG A 135 8.07 -3.71 -13.73
N LEU A 136 7.88 -4.12 -15.00
CA LEU A 136 6.55 -4.42 -15.53
C LEU A 136 5.90 -5.62 -14.84
N GLU A 137 6.68 -6.65 -14.52
CA GLU A 137 6.22 -7.81 -13.77
C GLU A 137 5.78 -7.40 -12.36
N MET A 138 6.61 -6.67 -11.63
CA MET A 138 6.28 -6.22 -10.27
C MET A 138 5.07 -5.28 -10.25
N GLU A 139 4.94 -4.36 -11.20
CA GLU A 139 3.77 -3.48 -11.32
C GLU A 139 2.48 -4.28 -11.59
N GLU A 140 2.55 -5.33 -12.40
CA GLU A 140 1.42 -6.23 -12.67
C GLU A 140 1.02 -7.00 -11.42
N GLU A 141 1.98 -7.62 -10.72
CA GLU A 141 1.73 -8.35 -9.47
C GLU A 141 1.13 -7.42 -8.40
N GLN A 142 1.70 -6.22 -8.23
CA GLN A 142 1.17 -5.23 -7.30
C GLN A 142 -0.28 -4.85 -7.64
N ARG A 143 -0.61 -4.68 -8.91
CA ARG A 143 -1.96 -4.38 -9.37
C ARG A 143 -2.93 -5.53 -9.06
N GLN A 144 -2.50 -6.78 -9.25
CA GLN A 144 -3.32 -7.97 -8.96
C GLN A 144 -3.59 -8.11 -7.45
N VAL A 145 -2.59 -7.93 -6.61
CA VAL A 145 -2.74 -7.97 -5.14
C VAL A 145 -3.69 -6.86 -4.67
N MET A 146 -3.51 -5.62 -5.14
CA MET A 146 -4.38 -4.50 -4.80
C MET A 146 -5.84 -4.75 -5.23
N ALA A 147 -6.05 -5.37 -6.39
CA ALA A 147 -7.38 -5.77 -6.84
C ALA A 147 -8.00 -6.87 -5.96
N ALA A 148 -7.21 -7.87 -5.55
CA ALA A 148 -7.65 -8.93 -4.64
C ALA A 148 -8.00 -8.41 -3.24
N LEU A 149 -7.38 -7.30 -2.82
CA LEU A 149 -7.70 -6.58 -1.58
C LEU A 149 -8.96 -5.71 -1.70
N GLY A 150 -9.48 -5.50 -2.91
CA GLY A 150 -10.59 -4.58 -3.18
C GLY A 150 -10.19 -3.10 -3.08
N VAL A 151 -8.89 -2.80 -3.18
CA VAL A 151 -8.34 -1.44 -3.12
C VAL A 151 -8.04 -0.97 -4.54
N SER A 152 -9.03 -0.37 -5.20
CA SER A 152 -8.88 0.14 -6.56
C SER A 152 -8.25 1.54 -6.60
N ARG A 153 -7.73 1.93 -7.79
CA ARG A 153 -7.20 3.27 -8.04
C ARG A 153 -8.26 4.37 -7.93
N ASP A 154 -9.49 4.04 -8.29
CA ASP A 154 -10.62 4.95 -8.23
C ASP A 154 -11.22 4.86 -6.83
N GLY A 155 -11.07 5.91 -6.04
CA GLY A 155 -11.55 6.03 -4.65
C GLY A 155 -13.08 5.95 -4.50
N ALA A 156 -13.72 4.98 -5.11
CA ALA A 156 -15.09 4.60 -4.84
C ALA A 156 -15.06 3.54 -3.73
N ALA A 157 -15.39 3.99 -2.51
CA ALA A 157 -15.73 3.11 -1.41
C ALA A 157 -16.75 2.08 -1.88
N ALA A 158 -16.33 0.82 -1.99
CA ALA A 158 -17.25 -0.30 -2.00
C ALA A 158 -17.80 -0.42 -0.57
N GLY A 159 -18.83 0.33 -0.25
CA GLY A 159 -19.41 0.31 1.10
C GLY A 159 -20.50 1.35 1.32
N ALA A 160 -21.50 1.44 0.42
CA ALA A 160 -22.80 2.00 0.76
C ALA A 160 -23.85 1.53 -0.25
N GLU A 161 -24.18 0.27 -0.22
CA GLU A 161 -25.49 -0.16 -0.67
C GLU A 161 -26.48 -0.02 0.49
N ASN A 162 -27.52 0.75 0.18
CA ASN A 162 -28.85 0.70 0.78
C ASN A 162 -29.22 1.78 1.78
N ALA A 163 -29.82 2.85 1.26
CA ALA A 163 -31.03 3.41 1.90
C ALA A 163 -31.79 4.36 0.94
N GLY A 164 -32.98 3.97 0.54
CA GLY A 164 -34.09 4.90 0.46
C GLY A 164 -34.53 5.37 -0.93
N ARG A 165 -35.42 4.63 -1.50
CA ARG A 165 -36.44 5.07 -2.46
C ARG A 165 -37.09 6.38 -2.06
N GLY A 166 -37.27 7.26 -3.02
CA GLY A 166 -38.20 8.37 -2.94
C GLY A 166 -38.49 8.87 -4.35
N ALA A 167 -39.58 8.39 -4.93
CA ALA A 167 -40.17 8.87 -6.15
C ALA A 167 -40.62 10.32 -5.99
N ASP A 168 -40.49 11.17 -7.02
CA ASP A 168 -41.67 11.69 -7.64
C ASP A 168 -41.33 12.63 -8.85
N THR A 169 -42.00 12.27 -9.94
CA THR A 169 -42.59 13.05 -11.04
C THR A 169 -41.90 14.30 -11.61
N ALA A 170 -41.69 14.15 -12.93
CA ALA A 170 -41.70 15.22 -13.94
C ALA A 170 -43.10 15.93 -13.98
N PRO A 171 -43.38 16.99 -14.79
CA PRO A 171 -42.98 17.13 -16.18
C PRO A 171 -42.65 18.58 -16.69
N ALA A 172 -42.08 18.60 -17.87
CA ALA A 172 -42.18 19.49 -19.02
C ALA A 172 -42.94 20.83 -18.92
N GLU A 173 -42.39 21.85 -19.59
CA GLU A 173 -42.96 22.66 -20.67
C GLU A 173 -41.90 23.65 -21.19
N GLU A 174 -41.47 23.49 -22.37
CA GLU A 174 -41.73 24.14 -23.65
C GLU A 174 -42.12 25.62 -23.61
N LYS A 175 -41.42 26.36 -24.41
CA LYS A 175 -41.70 27.46 -25.34
C LYS A 175 -40.64 28.50 -25.21
N GLY A 176 -39.94 28.97 -26.24
CA GLY A 176 -40.39 29.22 -27.59
C GLY A 176 -40.02 30.64 -27.94
N GLY A 177 -39.44 30.83 -29.10
CA GLY A 177 -39.53 32.07 -29.87
C GLY A 177 -38.35 33.03 -29.71
N SER A 178 -37.56 33.14 -30.68
CA SER A 178 -37.61 33.84 -31.96
C SER A 178 -36.89 35.16 -31.94
N ASP A 179 -36.05 35.27 -32.92
CA ASP A 179 -35.82 36.42 -33.80
C ASP A 179 -35.06 37.65 -33.36
N GLY A 180 -34.17 37.99 -34.24
CA GLY A 180 -33.90 39.34 -34.72
C GLY A 180 -32.45 39.78 -34.58
N LYS A 181 -31.64 39.56 -35.56
CA LYS A 181 -31.33 40.44 -36.70
C LYS A 181 -30.61 41.75 -36.36
N GLU A 182 -29.47 41.86 -37.05
CA GLU A 182 -28.81 43.07 -37.62
C GLU A 182 -28.25 44.14 -36.68
N ALA A 183 -27.01 44.33 -36.69
CA ALA A 183 -26.20 45.29 -37.44
C ALA A 183 -24.71 45.09 -37.16
#